data_2b6a5691c26535a73255585bdd407cc4
#
_entry.id   2b6a5691c26535a73255585bdd407cc4
#
_cell.length_a   1.000
_cell.length_b   1.000
_cell.length_c   1.000
_cell.angle_alpha   90.00
_cell.angle_beta   90.00
_cell.angle_gamma   90.00
#
_symmetry.space_group_name_H-M   'P 1'
#
loop_
_entity.id
_entity.type
_entity.pdbx_description
1 polymer ?
#
loop_
_entity_poly.entity_id
_entity_poly.type
_entity_poly.pdbx_seq_one_letter_code
_entity_poly.pdbx_strand_id
1 'polypeptide(L)'
;MKAVVLNGVRSAALADRPEPVLERPDDVLLRTAVAGLCGSDLHYFLTDNVAGERISYPCVTGHECSAVVEAVGPAVSRIKPGDRVVIEPSISCGACDQCRAGRFNTCRKIGFLGHPGERDGCFAERFVMPERNCLPLPQGMTPAEGMLAEPLSIALHAL
;
A
#
# COMPACT_ATOMS: atom_id res chain seq x y z
N MET A 1 16.92 -0.34 3.60
CA MET A 1 15.86 0.25 4.43
C MET A 1 15.41 -0.69 5.54
N LYS A 2 14.81 -0.18 6.61
CA LYS A 2 14.19 -1.00 7.65
C LYS A 2 12.73 -1.31 7.29
N ALA A 3 12.30 -2.53 7.65
CA ALA A 3 10.90 -2.95 7.54
C ALA A 3 10.51 -3.90 8.68
N VAL A 4 9.24 -3.92 9.04
CA VAL A 4 8.68 -4.95 9.93
C VAL A 4 8.32 -6.15 9.07
N VAL A 5 9.04 -7.24 9.24
CA VAL A 5 8.91 -8.45 8.43
C VAL A 5 8.18 -9.52 9.25
N LEU A 6 7.11 -10.05 8.72
CA LEU A 6 6.48 -11.27 9.24
C LEU A 6 7.25 -12.47 8.70
N ASN A 7 7.83 -13.26 9.61
CA ASN A 7 8.64 -14.45 9.28
C ASN A 7 7.86 -15.76 9.43
N GLY A 8 6.65 -15.69 9.93
CA GLY A 8 5.75 -16.82 10.20
C GLY A 8 4.69 -16.44 11.20
N VAL A 9 3.84 -17.39 11.56
CA VAL A 9 2.78 -17.21 12.56
C VAL A 9 3.39 -16.73 13.88
N ARG A 10 2.89 -15.61 14.40
CA ARG A 10 3.33 -14.92 15.62
C ARG A 10 4.82 -14.56 15.64
N SER A 11 5.41 -14.40 14.47
CA SER A 11 6.82 -14.09 14.31
C SER A 11 6.99 -12.85 13.44
N ALA A 12 7.34 -11.72 14.05
CA ALA A 12 7.65 -10.47 13.37
C ALA A 12 8.96 -9.90 13.91
N ALA A 13 9.74 -9.27 13.03
CA ALA A 13 11.00 -8.63 13.41
C ALA A 13 11.25 -7.38 12.56
N LEU A 14 11.93 -6.40 13.14
CA LEU A 14 12.53 -5.32 12.36
C LEU A 14 13.77 -5.86 11.65
N ALA A 15 13.78 -5.78 10.33
CA ALA A 15 14.87 -6.32 9.50
C ALA A 15 15.28 -5.35 8.41
N ASP A 16 16.50 -5.54 7.90
CA ASP A 16 16.98 -4.84 6.71
C ASP A 16 16.40 -5.49 5.45
N ARG A 17 15.87 -4.65 4.57
CA ARG A 17 15.37 -5.02 3.24
C ARG A 17 16.07 -4.17 2.18
N PRO A 18 16.19 -4.67 0.94
CA PRO A 18 16.65 -3.85 -0.17
C PRO A 18 15.81 -2.57 -0.31
N GLU A 19 16.43 -1.51 -0.79
CA GLU A 19 15.68 -0.30 -1.17
C GLU A 19 14.78 -0.63 -2.36
N PRO A 20 13.50 -0.19 -2.34
CA PRO A 20 12.63 -0.37 -3.50
C PRO A 20 13.08 0.53 -4.65
N VAL A 21 12.91 0.05 -5.88
CA VAL A 21 13.29 0.77 -7.10
C VAL A 21 12.07 1.08 -7.96
N LEU A 22 12.15 2.17 -8.72
CA LEU A 22 11.13 2.50 -9.72
C LEU A 22 11.33 1.58 -10.94
N GLU A 23 10.39 0.69 -11.20
CA GLU A 23 10.44 -0.25 -12.33
C GLU A 23 9.60 0.23 -13.51
N ARG A 24 8.53 1.00 -13.23
CA ARG A 24 7.57 1.47 -14.22
C ARG A 24 7.65 2.99 -14.37
N PRO A 25 7.32 3.51 -15.55
CA PRO A 25 7.34 4.95 -15.78
C PRO A 25 6.36 5.75 -14.87
N ASP A 26 5.28 5.12 -14.42
CA ASP A 26 4.26 5.69 -13.53
C ASP A 26 4.49 5.41 -12.05
N ASP A 27 5.61 4.80 -11.68
CA ASP A 27 5.93 4.48 -10.28
C ASP A 27 6.35 5.73 -9.50
N VAL A 28 5.98 5.72 -8.22
CA VAL A 28 6.30 6.75 -7.23
C VAL A 28 6.98 6.07 -6.04
N LEU A 29 8.20 6.50 -5.73
CA LEU A 29 8.90 6.11 -4.50
C LEU A 29 8.38 6.94 -3.34
N LEU A 30 7.96 6.26 -2.31
CA LEU A 30 7.27 6.82 -1.16
C LEU A 30 8.01 6.49 0.13
N ARG A 31 8.15 7.48 1.00
CA ARG A 31 8.59 7.28 2.38
C ARG A 31 7.35 7.28 3.28
N THR A 32 7.16 6.22 4.04
CA THR A 32 6.06 6.10 5.01
C THR A 32 6.13 7.23 6.03
N ALA A 33 5.06 7.97 6.17
CA ALA A 33 4.92 9.02 7.18
C ALA A 33 4.16 8.50 8.41
N VAL A 34 3.01 7.87 8.18
CA VAL A 34 2.20 7.21 9.22
C VAL A 34 1.58 5.96 8.61
N ALA A 35 1.56 4.87 9.37
CA ALA A 35 0.89 3.63 8.99
C ALA A 35 -0.08 3.20 10.11
N GLY A 36 -1.27 2.76 9.73
CA GLY A 36 -2.26 2.12 10.58
C GLY A 36 -2.10 0.60 10.61
N LEU A 37 -2.63 -0.03 11.63
CA LEU A 37 -2.65 -1.48 11.79
C LEU A 37 -4.08 -1.99 11.59
N CYS A 38 -4.32 -2.63 10.45
CA CYS A 38 -5.60 -3.24 10.11
C CYS A 38 -5.81 -4.58 10.83
N GLY A 39 -7.06 -4.98 10.99
CA GLY A 39 -7.41 -6.32 11.47
C GLY A 39 -6.85 -7.45 10.59
N SER A 40 -6.69 -7.21 9.28
CA SER A 40 -6.06 -8.16 8.37
C SER A 40 -4.58 -8.38 8.65
N ASP A 41 -3.83 -7.34 9.06
CA ASP A 41 -2.42 -7.48 9.47
C ASP A 41 -2.28 -8.37 10.70
N LEU A 42 -3.20 -8.21 11.67
CA LEU A 42 -3.28 -9.10 12.84
C LEU A 42 -3.62 -10.53 12.42
N HIS A 43 -4.51 -10.70 11.44
CA HIS A 43 -4.85 -12.01 10.92
C HIS A 43 -3.64 -12.69 10.28
N TYR A 44 -2.88 -11.98 9.42
CA TYR A 44 -1.62 -12.47 8.83
C TYR A 44 -0.57 -12.83 9.89
N PHE A 45 -0.54 -12.10 11.01
CA PHE A 45 0.37 -12.41 12.11
C PHE A 45 -0.07 -13.65 12.91
N LEU A 46 -1.38 -13.87 13.09
CA LEU A 46 -1.93 -14.90 13.96
C LEU A 46 -2.14 -16.24 13.28
N THR A 47 -2.28 -16.28 11.95
CA THR A 47 -2.60 -17.51 11.19
C THR A 47 -1.71 -17.59 9.93
N ASP A 48 -1.55 -18.80 9.40
CA ASP A 48 -0.83 -19.05 8.15
C ASP A 48 -1.77 -19.24 6.95
N ASN A 49 -3.07 -18.97 7.14
CA ASN A 49 -4.09 -19.13 6.11
C ASN A 49 -5.09 -17.98 6.14
N VAL A 50 -5.41 -17.42 4.98
CA VAL A 50 -6.45 -16.41 4.79
C VAL A 50 -7.35 -16.83 3.63
N ALA A 51 -8.64 -16.96 3.89
CA ALA A 51 -9.65 -17.34 2.90
C ALA A 51 -9.34 -18.66 2.14
N GLY A 52 -8.62 -19.59 2.77
CA GLY A 52 -8.22 -20.86 2.17
C GLY A 52 -6.86 -20.85 1.46
N GLU A 53 -6.22 -19.69 1.38
CA GLU A 53 -4.88 -19.56 0.78
C GLU A 53 -3.80 -19.45 1.87
N ARG A 54 -2.68 -20.14 1.65
CA ARG A 54 -1.53 -20.09 2.56
C ARG A 54 -0.77 -18.78 2.38
N ILE A 55 -0.43 -18.18 3.52
CA ILE A 55 0.40 -16.97 3.55
C ILE A 55 1.85 -17.32 3.19
N SER A 56 2.42 -16.59 2.23
CA SER A 56 3.83 -16.67 1.89
C SER A 56 4.67 -15.81 2.81
N TYR A 57 5.55 -16.43 3.58
CA TYR A 57 6.54 -15.74 4.42
C TYR A 57 7.95 -15.88 3.82
N PRO A 58 8.89 -14.96 4.08
CA PRO A 58 8.71 -13.69 4.79
C PRO A 58 7.98 -12.63 3.95
N CYS A 59 7.18 -11.78 4.59
CA CYS A 59 6.46 -10.70 3.91
C CYS A 59 6.42 -9.42 4.76
N VAL A 60 6.21 -8.28 4.11
CA VAL A 60 5.95 -6.99 4.75
C VAL A 60 4.49 -6.64 4.49
N THR A 61 3.70 -6.44 5.54
CA THR A 61 2.30 -6.06 5.43
C THR A 61 2.07 -4.56 5.64
N GLY A 62 0.83 -4.15 5.85
CA GLY A 62 0.45 -2.75 6.04
C GLY A 62 -0.03 -2.09 4.74
N HIS A 63 -1.20 -1.46 4.81
CA HIS A 63 -1.84 -0.82 3.66
C HIS A 63 -2.60 0.46 4.00
N GLU A 64 -2.86 0.71 5.28
CA GLU A 64 -3.43 1.95 5.78
C GLU A 64 -2.31 2.96 6.02
N CYS A 65 -2.02 3.84 5.05
CA CYS A 65 -0.89 4.75 5.23
C CYS A 65 -1.03 6.10 4.52
N SER A 66 -0.28 7.05 5.06
CA SER A 66 0.12 8.28 4.39
C SER A 66 1.63 8.28 4.19
N ALA A 67 2.09 8.97 3.17
CA ALA A 67 3.49 8.97 2.78
C ALA A 67 3.94 10.34 2.24
N VAL A 68 5.25 10.49 2.11
CA VAL A 68 5.89 11.62 1.40
C VAL A 68 6.54 11.07 0.14
N VAL A 69 6.30 11.72 -0.98
CA VAL A 69 6.94 11.40 -2.27
C VAL A 69 8.43 11.71 -2.19
N GLU A 70 9.29 10.73 -2.46
CA GLU A 70 10.76 10.90 -2.52
C GLU A 70 11.28 10.98 -3.95
N ALA A 71 10.75 10.16 -4.86
CA ALA A 71 11.12 10.19 -6.28
C ALA A 71 9.93 9.74 -7.13
N VAL A 72 9.96 10.11 -8.42
CA VAL A 72 8.90 9.81 -9.37
C VAL A 72 9.47 9.30 -10.69
N GLY A 73 8.74 8.40 -11.34
CA GLY A 73 9.03 7.94 -12.69
C GLY A 73 8.71 9.01 -13.75
N PRO A 74 9.23 8.86 -14.97
CA PRO A 74 9.15 9.88 -16.01
C PRO A 74 7.73 10.14 -16.55
N ALA A 75 6.76 9.26 -16.30
CA ALA A 75 5.37 9.46 -16.71
C ALA A 75 4.48 10.06 -15.60
N VAL A 76 5.02 10.25 -14.39
CA VAL A 76 4.31 10.89 -13.28
C VAL A 76 4.13 12.38 -13.55
N SER A 77 2.93 12.91 -13.37
CA SER A 77 2.58 14.28 -13.74
C SER A 77 1.77 15.06 -12.70
N ARG A 78 1.10 14.37 -11.76
CA ARG A 78 0.17 14.99 -10.79
C ARG A 78 0.81 15.31 -9.45
N ILE A 79 1.91 14.65 -9.13
CA ILE A 79 2.63 14.77 -7.87
C ILE A 79 4.13 14.88 -8.10
N LYS A 80 4.87 15.39 -7.12
CA LYS A 80 6.31 15.60 -7.19
C LYS A 80 6.98 15.30 -5.85
N PRO A 81 8.31 15.13 -5.81
CA PRO A 81 9.05 14.98 -4.57
C PRO A 81 8.72 16.08 -3.55
N GLY A 82 8.49 15.65 -2.30
CA GLY A 82 8.06 16.50 -1.18
C GLY A 82 6.55 16.57 -0.99
N ASP A 83 5.73 16.18 -1.95
CA ASP A 83 4.29 16.14 -1.79
C ASP A 83 3.88 15.06 -0.76
N ARG A 84 2.85 15.36 0.02
CA ARG A 84 2.25 14.42 0.98
C ARG A 84 1.04 13.76 0.31
N VAL A 85 0.95 12.45 0.47
CA VAL A 85 -0.11 11.65 -0.16
C VAL A 85 -0.71 10.67 0.83
N VAL A 86 -1.97 10.33 0.62
CA VAL A 86 -2.61 9.13 1.16
C VAL A 86 -2.63 8.06 0.07
N ILE A 87 -2.60 6.80 0.47
CA ILE A 87 -2.46 5.68 -0.46
C ILE A 87 -3.78 4.95 -0.61
N GLU A 88 -4.22 4.78 -1.87
CA GLU A 88 -5.22 3.79 -2.27
C GLU A 88 -4.51 2.44 -2.43
N PRO A 89 -4.74 1.45 -1.55
CA PRO A 89 -3.99 0.20 -1.58
C PRO A 89 -4.37 -0.73 -2.74
N SER A 90 -5.55 -0.57 -3.33
CA SER A 90 -6.06 -1.44 -4.40
C SER A 90 -5.47 -1.07 -5.76
N ILE A 91 -4.60 -1.91 -6.30
CA ILE A 91 -3.91 -1.66 -7.57
C ILE A 91 -4.66 -2.33 -8.72
N SER A 92 -5.49 -1.55 -9.42
CA SER A 92 -6.22 -2.03 -10.59
C SER A 92 -5.31 -2.17 -11.83
N CYS A 93 -5.63 -3.10 -12.76
CA CYS A 93 -4.83 -3.30 -13.96
C CYS A 93 -5.04 -2.23 -15.05
N GLY A 94 -6.10 -1.42 -14.95
CA GLY A 94 -6.44 -0.39 -15.92
C GLY A 94 -6.98 -0.87 -17.29
N ALA A 95 -6.92 -2.18 -17.59
CA ALA A 95 -7.11 -2.69 -18.94
C ALA A 95 -8.27 -3.69 -19.11
N CYS A 96 -8.77 -4.31 -18.02
CA CYS A 96 -9.88 -5.27 -18.10
C CYS A 96 -11.23 -4.58 -18.32
N ASP A 97 -12.27 -5.36 -18.59
CA ASP A 97 -13.64 -4.87 -18.79
C ASP A 97 -14.16 -4.04 -17.60
N GLN A 98 -13.83 -4.45 -16.36
CA GLN A 98 -14.20 -3.74 -15.15
C GLN A 98 -13.52 -2.36 -15.07
N CYS A 99 -12.22 -2.32 -15.30
CA CYS A 99 -11.46 -1.07 -15.30
C CYS A 99 -11.93 -0.10 -16.40
N ARG A 100 -12.20 -0.62 -17.62
CA ARG A 100 -12.74 0.19 -18.73
C ARG A 100 -14.14 0.73 -18.45
N ALA A 101 -14.90 0.05 -17.59
CA ALA A 101 -16.21 0.49 -17.13
C ALA A 101 -16.14 1.40 -15.88
N GLY A 102 -14.93 1.79 -15.42
CA GLY A 102 -14.73 2.62 -14.24
C GLY A 102 -14.90 1.90 -12.90
N ARG A 103 -15.06 0.59 -12.92
CA ARG A 103 -15.24 -0.25 -11.71
C ARG A 103 -13.90 -0.84 -11.27
N PHE A 104 -12.99 0.00 -10.76
CA PHE A 104 -11.63 -0.39 -10.42
C PHE A 104 -11.56 -1.39 -9.26
N ASN A 105 -12.48 -1.27 -8.29
CA ASN A 105 -12.60 -2.16 -7.13
C ASN A 105 -12.98 -3.61 -7.50
N THR A 106 -13.54 -3.85 -8.68
CA THR A 106 -13.85 -5.18 -9.20
C THR A 106 -12.89 -5.61 -10.32
N CYS A 107 -11.69 -5.06 -10.34
CA CYS A 107 -10.67 -5.41 -11.32
C CYS A 107 -10.37 -6.90 -11.30
N ARG A 108 -10.32 -7.54 -12.50
CA ARG A 108 -10.06 -8.99 -12.62
C ARG A 108 -8.63 -9.41 -12.31
N LYS A 109 -7.73 -8.43 -12.19
CA LYS A 109 -6.31 -8.61 -11.86
C LYS A 109 -5.92 -7.55 -10.81
N ILE A 110 -6.73 -7.46 -9.77
CA ILE A 110 -6.46 -6.53 -8.69
C ILE A 110 -5.23 -7.01 -7.92
N GLY A 111 -4.29 -6.09 -7.69
CA GLY A 111 -3.23 -6.28 -6.71
C GLY A 111 -3.54 -5.45 -5.47
N PHE A 112 -2.84 -5.74 -4.38
CA PHE A 112 -3.08 -5.04 -3.13
C PHE A 112 -1.77 -4.79 -2.36
N LEU A 113 -1.58 -3.56 -1.87
CA LEU A 113 -0.42 -3.18 -1.06
C LEU A 113 -0.41 -3.99 0.25
N GLY A 114 0.70 -4.64 0.56
CA GLY A 114 0.86 -5.40 1.80
C GLY A 114 0.14 -6.74 1.83
N HIS A 115 -0.35 -7.22 0.67
CA HIS A 115 -0.88 -8.58 0.58
C HIS A 115 0.27 -9.58 0.46
N PRO A 116 0.40 -10.55 1.39
CA PRO A 116 1.46 -11.53 1.39
C PRO A 116 1.55 -12.33 0.07
N GLY A 117 2.74 -12.38 -0.51
CA GLY A 117 2.99 -13.09 -1.78
C GLY A 117 2.74 -12.26 -3.05
N GLU A 118 2.12 -11.07 -2.93
CA GLU A 118 1.90 -10.18 -4.08
C GLU A 118 2.83 -8.97 -4.04
N ARG A 119 2.76 -8.18 -2.97
CA ARG A 119 3.51 -6.93 -2.85
C ARG A 119 3.78 -6.59 -1.39
N ASP A 120 5.02 -6.20 -1.10
CA ASP A 120 5.39 -5.67 0.22
C ASP A 120 4.60 -4.39 0.52
N GLY A 121 4.23 -4.24 1.80
CA GLY A 121 3.37 -3.17 2.30
C GLY A 121 4.11 -1.98 2.90
N CYS A 122 3.34 -1.10 3.53
CA CYS A 122 3.83 0.16 4.10
C CYS A 122 4.46 0.03 5.50
N PHE A 123 4.53 -1.15 6.10
CA PHE A 123 5.32 -1.36 7.33
C PHE A 123 6.82 -1.41 7.02
N ALA A 124 7.27 -0.53 6.15
CA ALA A 124 8.64 -0.29 5.73
C ALA A 124 8.92 1.22 5.69
N GLU A 125 10.19 1.60 5.77
CA GLU A 125 10.58 3.01 5.63
C GLU A 125 10.19 3.56 4.25
N ARG A 126 10.27 2.72 3.19
CA ARG A 126 9.97 3.08 1.81
C ARG A 126 9.20 1.97 1.09
N PHE A 127 8.40 2.36 0.12
CA PHE A 127 7.69 1.45 -0.78
C PHE A 127 7.38 2.17 -2.10
N VAL A 128 6.94 1.44 -3.11
CA VAL A 128 6.61 2.00 -4.44
C VAL A 128 5.15 1.75 -4.76
N MET A 129 4.46 2.78 -5.26
CA MET A 129 3.08 2.69 -5.76
C MET A 129 2.95 3.38 -7.13
N PRO A 130 1.98 2.97 -7.98
CA PRO A 130 1.63 3.74 -9.17
C PRO A 130 1.07 5.11 -8.79
N GLU A 131 1.35 6.15 -9.61
CA GLU A 131 0.86 7.51 -9.36
C GLU A 131 -0.65 7.58 -9.08
N ARG A 132 -1.46 6.79 -9.81
CA ARG A 132 -2.92 6.79 -9.64
C ARG A 132 -3.39 6.39 -8.26
N ASN A 133 -2.56 5.65 -7.52
CA ASN A 133 -2.81 5.19 -6.15
C ASN A 133 -2.32 6.19 -5.09
N CYS A 134 -1.67 7.28 -5.51
CA CYS A 134 -1.15 8.33 -4.64
C CYS A 134 -2.07 9.54 -4.72
N LEU A 135 -2.87 9.77 -3.69
CA LEU A 135 -3.83 10.86 -3.62
C LEU A 135 -3.24 12.02 -2.80
N PRO A 136 -3.09 13.22 -3.38
CA PRO A 136 -2.53 14.36 -2.65
C PRO A 136 -3.31 14.65 -1.37
N LEU A 137 -2.59 14.85 -0.28
CA LEU A 137 -3.18 15.24 1.00
C LEU A 137 -3.63 16.72 0.93
N PRO A 138 -4.86 17.05 1.32
CA PRO A 138 -5.30 18.44 1.38
C PRO A 138 -4.38 19.29 2.26
N GLN A 139 -4.27 20.58 1.92
CA GLN A 139 -3.51 21.54 2.71
C GLN A 139 -4.12 21.64 4.11
N GLY A 140 -3.28 21.60 5.13
CA GLY A 140 -3.69 21.64 6.55
C GLY A 140 -3.97 20.27 7.17
N MET A 141 -4.24 19.23 6.37
CA MET A 141 -4.41 17.87 6.89
C MET A 141 -3.08 17.27 7.33
N THR A 142 -3.03 16.67 8.50
CA THR A 142 -1.85 15.97 9.00
C THR A 142 -1.70 14.59 8.35
N PRO A 143 -0.49 14.02 8.32
CA PRO A 143 -0.30 12.64 7.85
C PRO A 143 -1.14 11.61 8.62
N ALA A 144 -1.34 11.80 9.93
CA ALA A 144 -2.16 10.91 10.74
C ALA A 144 -3.65 10.95 10.35
N GLU A 145 -4.19 12.13 10.08
CA GLU A 145 -5.56 12.27 9.56
C GLU A 145 -5.68 11.66 8.15
N GLY A 146 -4.67 11.88 7.31
CA GLY A 146 -4.64 11.29 5.96
C GLY A 146 -4.63 9.76 5.97
N MET A 147 -3.89 9.14 6.88
CA MET A 147 -3.85 7.69 7.02
C MET A 147 -5.24 7.10 7.29
N LEU A 148 -6.09 7.81 8.06
CA LEU A 148 -7.45 7.35 8.36
C LEU A 148 -8.38 7.30 7.15
N ALA A 149 -8.00 7.87 6.00
CA ALA A 149 -8.85 7.86 4.80
C ALA A 149 -9.14 6.44 4.30
N GLU A 150 -8.16 5.53 4.39
CA GLU A 150 -8.36 4.14 3.97
C GLU A 150 -9.41 3.43 4.83
N PRO A 151 -9.27 3.26 6.15
CA PRO A 151 -10.27 2.56 6.96
C PRO A 151 -11.63 3.29 6.96
N LEU A 152 -11.65 4.61 6.84
CA LEU A 152 -12.90 5.38 6.72
C LEU A 152 -13.62 5.06 5.39
N SER A 153 -12.89 4.86 4.29
CA SER A 153 -13.48 4.49 3.00
C SER A 153 -14.20 3.15 3.07
N ILE A 154 -13.64 2.19 3.81
CA ILE A 154 -14.28 0.89 4.05
C ILE A 154 -15.57 1.06 4.87
N ALA A 155 -15.51 1.85 5.94
CA ALA A 155 -16.69 2.12 6.77
C ALA A 155 -17.81 2.81 5.98
N LEU A 156 -17.47 3.81 5.15
CA LEU A 156 -18.45 4.52 4.31
C LEU A 156 -19.06 3.63 3.22
N HIS A 157 -18.28 2.70 2.68
CA HIS A 157 -18.78 1.78 1.66
C HIS A 157 -19.75 0.73 2.23
N ALA A 158 -19.67 0.45 3.55
CA ALA A 158 -20.54 -0.49 4.23
C ALA A 158 -21.91 0.09 4.62
N LEU A 159 -22.11 1.43 4.51
CA LEU A 159 -23.37 2.14 4.77
C LEU A 159 -24.27 2.21 3.53
#